data_ceb51e70e2008a567ae350783df455eb
#
_entry.id   ceb51e70e2008a567ae350783df455eb
#
_cell.length_a   1.000
_cell.length_b   1.000
_cell.length_c   1.000
_cell.angle_alpha   90.00
_cell.angle_beta   90.00
_cell.angle_gamma   90.00
#
_symmetry.space_group_name_H-M   'P 1'
#
loop_
_entity.id
_entity.type
_entity.pdbx_description
1 polymer ?
#
loop_
_entity_poly.entity_id
_entity_poly.type
_entity_poly.pdbx_seq_one_letter_code
_entity_poly.pdbx_strand_id
1 'polypeptide(L)'
;MHNKPQMFHPQAEAALANPELRANFRGAMDYLRDKRQTAFADPDEENAIRDRAEAIRQRCLSKLPALLEQLEANCIANGIRVHWAENAEQANALFADIIQSHGGTLAVKGKSMVSEEIELNHAMAKEGIECLESDMGEYIVQLGDETPSHIIMPAIHKNKQQVADLFAEHVPGFKHTLDVDTLIETGRNVLREKFRSADIGVSGVNFAVAETGTLCLVENEGNGRMCTTVPEVHIAVTGIEKVVEFLADVPPLFSALTRSATGQSITTYFNMISSPRKGDELDGPKEVHLVLLDNGRSQAFMDEEMRKTLQCIRCGACMNHCPVYTRIGGHAYGTVYPGPIGKIISPHLMGLEATQELPTASSLCGACGEVCPVRIPIPELLQRLRREAKQDPRPGVPALRGQGAAKSNTEAFIWRSFGLLTSKPALYRMMSWCVTRLRGLMPSKLGPWTRCRTAPRPAARTLRELMAERNK
;
A
#
# COMPACT_ATOMS: atom_id res chain seq x y z
N MET A 1 -7.84 11.85 8.75
CA MET A 1 -7.56 12.43 7.39
C MET A 1 -8.24 11.58 6.34
N HIS A 2 -9.19 12.13 5.57
CA HIS A 2 -9.86 11.35 4.51
C HIS A 2 -8.99 11.22 3.26
N ASN A 3 -9.18 10.16 2.51
CA ASN A 3 -8.53 9.94 1.22
C ASN A 3 -8.82 11.09 0.24
N LYS A 4 -7.79 11.82 -0.19
CA LYS A 4 -7.89 12.98 -1.09
C LYS A 4 -6.78 12.96 -2.14
N PRO A 5 -6.75 11.96 -3.05
CA PRO A 5 -5.69 11.85 -4.05
C PRO A 5 -5.61 13.02 -5.02
N GLN A 6 -6.72 13.73 -5.24
CA GLN A 6 -6.78 14.96 -6.04
C GLN A 6 -6.00 16.14 -5.40
N MET A 7 -5.59 16.03 -4.14
CA MET A 7 -4.76 17.01 -3.45
C MET A 7 -3.26 16.69 -3.49
N PHE A 8 -2.84 15.77 -4.36
CA PHE A 8 -1.45 15.29 -4.41
C PHE A 8 -0.43 16.44 -4.53
N HIS A 9 -0.61 17.37 -5.45
CA HIS A 9 0.37 18.46 -5.64
C HIS A 9 0.50 19.39 -4.44
N PRO A 10 -0.58 19.95 -3.85
CA PRO A 10 -0.47 20.75 -2.64
C PRO A 10 0.14 20.00 -1.46
N GLN A 11 -0.22 18.73 -1.27
CA GLN A 11 0.30 17.90 -0.19
C GLN A 11 1.79 17.60 -0.40
N ALA A 12 2.22 17.34 -1.63
CA ALA A 12 3.62 17.14 -1.97
C ALA A 12 4.47 18.42 -1.76
N GLU A 13 3.92 19.60 -2.09
CA GLU A 13 4.58 20.90 -1.83
C GLU A 13 4.77 21.10 -0.32
N ALA A 14 3.75 20.85 0.49
CA ALA A 14 3.82 20.95 1.94
C ALA A 14 4.86 19.97 2.53
N ALA A 15 4.84 18.72 2.08
CA ALA A 15 5.82 17.70 2.51
C ALA A 15 7.25 18.07 2.13
N LEU A 16 7.48 18.63 0.95
CA LEU A 16 8.81 19.10 0.52
C LEU A 16 9.32 20.30 1.34
N ALA A 17 8.41 21.13 1.85
CA ALA A 17 8.74 22.26 2.72
C ALA A 17 9.08 21.85 4.17
N ASN A 18 8.76 20.60 4.57
CA ASN A 18 9.00 20.10 5.93
C ASN A 18 10.35 19.32 6.00
N PRO A 19 11.43 19.91 6.53
CA PRO A 19 12.74 19.27 6.58
C PRO A 19 12.78 18.08 7.55
N GLU A 20 12.03 18.14 8.65
CA GLU A 20 11.99 17.08 9.66
C GLU A 20 11.32 15.82 9.11
N LEU A 21 10.14 15.94 8.50
CA LEU A 21 9.46 14.84 7.80
C LEU A 21 10.39 14.18 6.79
N ARG A 22 11.11 14.99 6.01
CA ARG A 22 12.04 14.48 4.99
C ARG A 22 13.25 13.75 5.59
N ALA A 23 13.74 14.20 6.72
CA ALA A 23 14.83 13.53 7.45
C ALA A 23 14.37 12.19 8.00
N ASN A 24 13.18 12.14 8.64
CA ASN A 24 12.58 10.93 9.20
C ASN A 24 12.39 9.86 8.10
N PHE A 25 11.74 10.23 6.98
CA PHE A 25 11.55 9.29 5.87
C PHE A 25 12.88 8.84 5.25
N ARG A 26 13.84 9.74 5.08
CA ARG A 26 15.14 9.37 4.53
C ARG A 26 15.85 8.35 5.41
N GLY A 27 15.97 8.62 6.70
CA GLY A 27 16.65 7.72 7.64
C GLY A 27 16.00 6.34 7.70
N ALA A 28 14.66 6.30 7.76
CA ALA A 28 13.92 5.05 7.81
C ALA A 28 14.02 4.25 6.49
N MET A 29 13.94 4.91 5.34
CA MET A 29 14.05 4.21 4.04
C MET A 29 15.48 3.70 3.80
N ASP A 30 16.49 4.46 4.19
CA ASP A 30 17.89 4.01 4.09
C ASP A 30 18.11 2.79 4.99
N TYR A 31 17.63 2.81 6.24
CA TYR A 31 17.68 1.66 7.17
C TYR A 31 17.00 0.40 6.60
N LEU A 32 15.78 0.53 6.06
CA LEU A 32 15.06 -0.62 5.49
C LEU A 32 15.75 -1.18 4.24
N ARG A 33 16.36 -0.32 3.42
CA ARG A 33 17.15 -0.75 2.24
C ARG A 33 18.38 -1.54 2.65
N ASP A 34 19.13 -1.06 3.65
CA ASP A 34 20.32 -1.74 4.16
C ASP A 34 19.96 -3.11 4.76
N LYS A 35 18.88 -3.18 5.54
CA LYS A 35 18.36 -4.44 6.09
C LYS A 35 17.98 -5.43 4.97
N ARG A 36 17.27 -4.97 3.94
CA ARG A 36 16.91 -5.80 2.80
C ARG A 36 18.14 -6.28 2.04
N GLN A 37 19.11 -5.42 1.81
CA GLN A 37 20.36 -5.79 1.14
C GLN A 37 21.11 -6.90 1.91
N THR A 38 21.11 -6.82 3.23
CA THR A 38 21.70 -7.87 4.09
C THR A 38 20.91 -9.19 4.00
N ALA A 39 19.56 -9.11 3.99
CA ALA A 39 18.70 -10.29 3.92
C ALA A 39 18.74 -11.00 2.55
N PHE A 40 19.15 -10.29 1.50
CA PHE A 40 19.34 -10.78 0.14
C PHE A 40 20.79 -10.55 -0.31
N ALA A 41 21.74 -11.00 0.51
CA ALA A 41 23.17 -10.87 0.21
C ALA A 41 23.60 -11.72 -1.00
N ASP A 42 22.91 -12.84 -1.25
CA ASP A 42 23.10 -13.69 -2.43
C ASP A 42 22.06 -13.34 -3.52
N PRO A 43 22.49 -12.79 -4.67
CA PRO A 43 21.58 -12.46 -5.77
C PRO A 43 20.90 -13.69 -6.40
N ASP A 44 21.53 -14.85 -6.38
CA ASP A 44 20.94 -16.06 -6.96
C ASP A 44 19.82 -16.59 -6.06
N GLU A 45 20.02 -16.59 -4.71
CA GLU A 45 18.96 -16.87 -3.75
C GLU A 45 17.80 -15.87 -3.88
N GLU A 46 18.09 -14.56 -3.97
CA GLU A 46 17.07 -13.54 -4.18
C GLU A 46 16.23 -13.83 -5.42
N ASN A 47 16.87 -14.11 -6.54
CA ASN A 47 16.19 -14.39 -7.80
C ASN A 47 15.35 -15.66 -7.70
N ALA A 48 15.85 -16.73 -7.11
CA ALA A 48 15.10 -17.98 -6.93
C ALA A 48 13.83 -17.80 -6.07
N ILE A 49 13.92 -17.02 -4.98
CA ILE A 49 12.77 -16.67 -4.14
C ILE A 49 11.73 -15.86 -4.94
N ARG A 50 12.18 -14.88 -5.71
CA ARG A 50 11.31 -14.01 -6.52
C ARG A 50 10.63 -14.77 -7.65
N ASP A 51 11.35 -15.61 -8.37
CA ASP A 51 10.81 -16.45 -9.45
C ASP A 51 9.72 -17.39 -8.92
N ARG A 52 9.96 -18.01 -7.77
CA ARG A 52 8.97 -18.86 -7.11
C ARG A 52 7.74 -18.10 -6.64
N ALA A 53 7.94 -16.94 -6.01
CA ALA A 53 6.85 -16.11 -5.52
C ALA A 53 5.99 -15.55 -6.68
N GLU A 54 6.61 -15.13 -7.78
CA GLU A 54 5.93 -14.71 -9.00
C GLU A 54 5.10 -15.86 -9.59
N ALA A 55 5.71 -17.02 -9.78
CA ALA A 55 5.04 -18.19 -10.37
C ALA A 55 3.80 -18.62 -9.54
N ILE A 56 3.91 -18.62 -8.21
CA ILE A 56 2.79 -18.92 -7.32
C ILE A 56 1.68 -17.89 -7.54
N ARG A 57 1.99 -16.57 -7.49
CA ARG A 57 0.98 -15.52 -7.64
C ARG A 57 0.32 -15.54 -9.01
N GLN A 58 1.07 -15.77 -10.10
CA GLN A 58 0.51 -15.90 -11.44
C GLN A 58 -0.42 -17.11 -11.55
N ARG A 59 -0.01 -18.28 -11.03
CA ARG A 59 -0.83 -19.48 -11.01
C ARG A 59 -2.14 -19.25 -10.22
N CYS A 60 -2.07 -18.68 -9.02
CA CYS A 60 -3.26 -18.41 -8.23
C CYS A 60 -4.20 -17.43 -8.94
N LEU A 61 -3.70 -16.37 -9.54
CA LEU A 61 -4.52 -15.43 -10.28
C LEU A 61 -5.13 -16.06 -11.55
N SER A 62 -4.43 -16.96 -12.22
CA SER A 62 -4.99 -17.64 -13.41
C SER A 62 -6.20 -18.53 -13.09
N LYS A 63 -6.33 -18.96 -11.83
CA LYS A 63 -7.41 -19.83 -11.33
C LYS A 63 -8.33 -19.13 -10.33
N LEU A 64 -8.22 -17.80 -10.19
CA LEU A 64 -8.83 -17.03 -9.09
C LEU A 64 -10.31 -17.37 -8.82
N PRO A 65 -11.23 -17.43 -9.82
CA PRO A 65 -12.62 -17.77 -9.56
C PRO A 65 -12.79 -19.14 -8.88
N ALA A 66 -12.18 -20.19 -9.44
CA ALA A 66 -12.26 -21.54 -8.88
C ALA A 66 -11.63 -21.65 -7.47
N LEU A 67 -10.53 -20.91 -7.22
CA LEU A 67 -9.89 -20.88 -5.91
C LEU A 67 -10.75 -20.15 -4.86
N LEU A 68 -11.51 -19.14 -5.26
CA LEU A 68 -12.45 -18.45 -4.39
C LEU A 68 -13.62 -19.35 -3.99
N GLU A 69 -14.19 -20.09 -4.95
CA GLU A 69 -15.24 -21.10 -4.68
C GLU A 69 -14.73 -22.19 -3.73
N GLN A 70 -13.52 -22.70 -3.98
CA GLN A 70 -12.88 -23.69 -3.11
C GLN A 70 -12.61 -23.17 -1.71
N LEU A 71 -12.09 -21.93 -1.60
CA LEU A 71 -11.85 -21.27 -0.31
C LEU A 71 -13.14 -21.15 0.50
N GLU A 72 -14.20 -20.64 -0.13
CA GLU A 72 -15.51 -20.49 0.52
C GLU A 72 -16.04 -21.82 1.02
N ALA A 73 -16.04 -22.84 0.17
CA ALA A 73 -16.52 -24.18 0.54
C ALA A 73 -15.74 -24.76 1.74
N ASN A 74 -14.40 -24.65 1.72
CA ASN A 74 -13.55 -25.17 2.79
C ASN A 74 -13.65 -24.33 4.09
N CYS A 75 -13.78 -23.00 4.00
CA CYS A 75 -14.04 -22.16 5.15
C CYS A 75 -15.39 -22.52 5.81
N ILE A 76 -16.44 -22.69 5.03
CA ILE A 76 -17.78 -23.07 5.54
C ILE A 76 -17.71 -24.46 6.19
N ALA A 77 -17.06 -25.43 5.56
CA ALA A 77 -16.87 -26.78 6.10
C ALA A 77 -16.10 -26.77 7.44
N ASN A 78 -15.21 -25.79 7.63
CA ASN A 78 -14.47 -25.59 8.86
C ASN A 78 -15.27 -24.79 9.94
N GLY A 79 -16.46 -24.30 9.61
CA GLY A 79 -17.32 -23.53 10.53
C GLY A 79 -17.08 -22.00 10.46
N ILE A 80 -16.33 -21.51 9.49
CA ILE A 80 -16.15 -20.08 9.23
C ILE A 80 -17.34 -19.56 8.40
N ARG A 81 -17.95 -18.45 8.81
CA ARG A 81 -19.02 -17.78 8.05
C ARG A 81 -18.39 -16.87 7.00
N VAL A 82 -18.65 -17.15 5.72
CA VAL A 82 -18.10 -16.38 4.60
C VAL A 82 -19.11 -15.36 4.11
N HIS A 83 -18.65 -14.14 3.91
CA HIS A 83 -19.41 -13.01 3.41
C HIS A 83 -18.71 -12.39 2.20
N TRP A 84 -19.48 -11.96 1.21
CA TRP A 84 -18.98 -11.29 0.03
C TRP A 84 -19.37 -9.82 0.07
N ALA A 85 -18.45 -8.94 -0.26
CA ALA A 85 -18.68 -7.51 -0.38
C ALA A 85 -18.13 -7.01 -1.72
N GLU A 86 -18.99 -6.38 -2.52
CA GLU A 86 -18.60 -5.81 -3.81
C GLU A 86 -17.79 -4.51 -3.66
N ASN A 87 -18.07 -3.77 -2.59
CA ASN A 87 -17.49 -2.45 -2.34
C ASN A 87 -17.33 -2.17 -0.83
N ALA A 88 -16.78 -1.01 -0.52
CA ALA A 88 -16.52 -0.57 0.86
C ALA A 88 -17.81 -0.43 1.68
N GLU A 89 -18.88 0.08 1.08
CA GLU A 89 -20.16 0.31 1.75
C GLU A 89 -20.79 -1.01 2.22
N GLN A 90 -20.81 -2.02 1.35
CA GLN A 90 -21.31 -3.36 1.70
C GLN A 90 -20.43 -4.03 2.77
N ALA A 91 -19.11 -3.91 2.66
CA ALA A 91 -18.21 -4.45 3.68
C ALA A 91 -18.48 -3.80 5.05
N ASN A 92 -18.57 -2.47 5.10
CA ASN A 92 -18.85 -1.75 6.35
C ASN A 92 -20.22 -2.09 6.94
N ALA A 93 -21.24 -2.28 6.12
CA ALA A 93 -22.56 -2.74 6.58
C ALA A 93 -22.47 -4.14 7.21
N LEU A 94 -21.76 -5.08 6.58
CA LEU A 94 -21.53 -6.41 7.14
C LEU A 94 -20.82 -6.36 8.50
N PHE A 95 -19.80 -5.50 8.64
CA PHE A 95 -19.13 -5.31 9.93
C PHE A 95 -20.08 -4.78 11.00
N ALA A 96 -20.87 -3.74 10.69
CA ALA A 96 -21.83 -3.16 11.62
C ALA A 96 -22.88 -4.20 12.04
N ASP A 97 -23.47 -4.92 11.09
CA ASP A 97 -24.47 -5.96 11.35
C ASP A 97 -23.94 -7.09 12.25
N ILE A 98 -22.73 -7.58 11.97
CA ILE A 98 -22.10 -8.63 12.78
C ILE A 98 -21.85 -8.11 14.20
N ILE A 99 -21.24 -6.94 14.35
CA ILE A 99 -20.90 -6.37 15.66
C ILE A 99 -22.18 -6.11 16.48
N GLN A 100 -23.17 -5.46 15.89
CA GLN A 100 -24.44 -5.12 16.56
C GLN A 100 -25.25 -6.36 16.91
N SER A 101 -25.26 -7.41 16.08
CA SER A 101 -25.95 -8.68 16.38
C SER A 101 -25.42 -9.39 17.61
N HIS A 102 -24.18 -9.10 18.01
CA HIS A 102 -23.55 -9.60 19.24
C HIS A 102 -23.60 -8.58 20.40
N GLY A 103 -24.30 -7.45 20.22
CA GLY A 103 -24.35 -6.39 21.22
C GLY A 103 -22.99 -5.70 21.45
N GLY A 104 -22.05 -5.85 20.51
CA GLY A 104 -20.70 -5.33 20.64
C GLY A 104 -20.65 -3.81 20.45
N THR A 105 -19.82 -3.16 21.24
CA THR A 105 -19.56 -1.71 21.20
C THR A 105 -18.09 -1.39 21.04
N LEU A 106 -17.21 -2.38 21.30
CA LEU A 106 -15.76 -2.26 21.18
C LEU A 106 -15.17 -3.37 20.30
N ALA A 107 -14.55 -2.98 19.21
CA ALA A 107 -13.74 -3.84 18.38
C ALA A 107 -12.25 -3.51 18.51
N VAL A 108 -11.40 -4.51 18.77
CA VAL A 108 -9.93 -4.36 18.67
C VAL A 108 -9.47 -4.85 17.31
N LYS A 109 -8.70 -4.04 16.61
CA LYS A 109 -8.31 -4.29 15.23
C LYS A 109 -6.80 -4.50 15.12
N GLY A 110 -6.40 -5.65 14.56
CA GLY A 110 -5.03 -5.85 14.09
C GLY A 110 -4.81 -5.12 12.78
N LYS A 111 -3.56 -4.76 12.52
CA LYS A 111 -3.16 -4.02 11.31
C LYS A 111 -3.68 -4.68 10.03
N SER A 112 -4.48 -3.95 9.27
CA SER A 112 -5.05 -4.41 8.01
C SER A 112 -5.19 -3.28 6.99
N MET A 113 -4.46 -3.39 5.88
CA MET A 113 -4.59 -2.42 4.79
C MET A 113 -5.96 -2.47 4.11
N VAL A 114 -6.68 -3.59 4.19
CA VAL A 114 -8.03 -3.71 3.60
C VAL A 114 -9.06 -3.02 4.48
N SER A 115 -8.93 -3.08 5.81
CA SER A 115 -9.79 -2.30 6.70
C SER A 115 -9.57 -0.80 6.57
N GLU A 116 -8.31 -0.36 6.31
CA GLU A 116 -8.02 1.03 5.98
C GLU A 116 -8.62 1.45 4.63
N GLU A 117 -8.63 0.54 3.65
CA GLU A 117 -9.20 0.76 2.32
C GLU A 117 -10.69 1.10 2.36
N ILE A 118 -11.44 0.45 3.25
CA ILE A 118 -12.87 0.68 3.45
C ILE A 118 -13.16 1.76 4.52
N GLU A 119 -12.13 2.42 5.07
CA GLU A 119 -12.25 3.40 6.15
C GLU A 119 -13.06 2.86 7.35
N LEU A 120 -12.78 1.60 7.74
CA LEU A 120 -13.58 0.85 8.71
C LEU A 120 -13.77 1.60 10.04
N ASN A 121 -12.70 2.15 10.63
CA ASN A 121 -12.78 2.86 11.91
C ASN A 121 -13.77 4.02 11.84
N HIS A 122 -13.76 4.74 10.71
CA HIS A 122 -14.66 5.88 10.50
C HIS A 122 -16.12 5.45 10.28
N ALA A 123 -16.32 4.35 9.55
CA ALA A 123 -17.64 3.77 9.35
C ALA A 123 -18.22 3.27 10.66
N MET A 124 -17.47 2.54 11.47
CA MET A 124 -17.91 2.01 12.76
C MET A 124 -18.21 3.12 13.77
N ALA A 125 -17.43 4.19 13.77
CA ALA A 125 -17.68 5.34 14.64
C ALA A 125 -19.06 6.00 14.37
N LYS A 126 -19.53 6.01 13.12
CA LYS A 126 -20.88 6.50 12.77
C LYS A 126 -22.01 5.63 13.33
N GLU A 127 -21.72 4.34 13.49
CA GLU A 127 -22.64 3.37 14.08
C GLU A 127 -22.52 3.28 15.62
N GLY A 128 -21.71 4.16 16.23
CA GLY A 128 -21.50 4.18 17.68
C GLY A 128 -20.59 3.05 18.20
N ILE A 129 -19.80 2.43 17.32
CA ILE A 129 -18.88 1.34 17.65
C ILE A 129 -17.46 1.91 17.71
N GLU A 130 -16.77 1.73 18.85
CA GLU A 130 -15.35 2.03 18.99
C GLU A 130 -14.55 0.95 18.27
N CYS A 131 -13.72 1.35 17.29
CA CYS A 131 -12.77 0.47 16.60
C CYS A 131 -11.36 0.90 16.93
N LEU A 132 -10.66 0.16 17.79
CA LEU A 132 -9.35 0.51 18.31
C LEU A 132 -8.24 -0.23 17.58
N GLU A 133 -7.26 0.52 17.10
CA GLU A 133 -6.02 -0.03 16.54
C GLU A 133 -5.16 -0.66 17.62
N SER A 134 -4.71 -1.89 17.40
CA SER A 134 -3.92 -2.64 18.37
C SER A 134 -2.44 -2.78 17.99
N ASP A 135 -2.04 -2.44 16.76
CA ASP A 135 -0.63 -2.24 16.38
C ASP A 135 -0.16 -0.91 16.99
N MET A 136 1.01 -0.91 17.64
CA MET A 136 1.52 0.28 18.33
C MET A 136 1.65 1.48 17.39
N GLY A 137 2.13 1.26 16.16
CA GLY A 137 2.28 2.32 15.17
C GLY A 137 0.92 2.86 14.69
N GLU A 138 -0.07 2.00 14.50
CA GLU A 138 -1.42 2.42 14.11
C GLU A 138 -2.18 3.06 15.27
N TYR A 139 -1.98 2.59 16.52
CA TYR A 139 -2.53 3.24 17.71
C TYR A 139 -2.03 4.68 17.86
N ILE A 140 -0.72 4.92 17.69
CA ILE A 140 -0.13 6.28 17.71
C ILE A 140 -0.76 7.15 16.61
N VAL A 141 -0.94 6.62 15.42
CA VAL A 141 -1.55 7.33 14.28
C VAL A 141 -3.02 7.65 14.58
N GLN A 142 -3.77 6.70 15.15
CA GLN A 142 -5.17 6.87 15.56
C GLN A 142 -5.31 7.96 16.64
N LEU A 143 -4.44 7.99 17.64
CA LEU A 143 -4.42 9.07 18.66
C LEU A 143 -4.21 10.46 18.04
N GLY A 144 -3.44 10.54 16.96
CA GLY A 144 -3.20 11.79 16.23
C GLY A 144 -4.28 12.13 15.18
N ASP A 145 -5.37 11.40 15.09
CA ASP A 145 -6.38 11.53 14.03
C ASP A 145 -5.75 11.57 12.61
N GLU A 146 -4.74 10.72 12.41
CA GLU A 146 -4.01 10.62 11.15
C GLU A 146 -4.24 9.25 10.49
N THR A 147 -3.76 9.09 9.26
CA THR A 147 -3.75 7.81 8.54
C THR A 147 -2.35 7.22 8.51
N PRO A 148 -2.20 5.88 8.36
CA PRO A 148 -0.91 5.25 8.18
C PRO A 148 -0.14 5.87 7.01
N SER A 149 1.12 6.25 7.23
CA SER A 149 1.95 6.84 6.17
C SER A 149 2.81 5.83 5.41
N HIS A 150 2.86 4.58 5.89
CA HIS A 150 3.58 3.45 5.28
C HIS A 150 2.84 2.14 5.55
N ILE A 151 2.83 1.22 4.56
CA ILE A 151 2.13 -0.07 4.66
C ILE A 151 2.62 -0.93 5.84
N ILE A 152 3.93 -0.89 6.16
CA ILE A 152 4.53 -1.73 7.21
C ILE A 152 4.80 -0.95 8.50
N MET A 153 5.16 0.33 8.40
CA MET A 153 5.54 1.19 9.53
C MET A 153 4.61 2.41 9.58
N PRO A 154 3.39 2.29 10.13
CA PRO A 154 2.34 3.31 10.01
C PRO A 154 2.79 4.69 10.52
N ALA A 155 3.43 4.75 11.68
CA ALA A 155 3.86 5.97 12.35
C ALA A 155 5.28 6.45 11.96
N ILE A 156 5.83 6.02 10.83
CA ILE A 156 7.22 6.32 10.39
C ILE A 156 7.50 7.83 10.26
N HIS A 157 6.48 8.65 10.13
CA HIS A 157 6.53 10.10 10.05
C HIS A 157 6.67 10.80 11.41
N LYS A 158 6.42 10.08 12.51
CA LYS A 158 6.52 10.58 13.88
C LYS A 158 7.90 10.33 14.47
N ASN A 159 8.34 11.25 15.30
CA ASN A 159 9.49 11.07 16.20
C ASN A 159 9.02 10.80 17.63
N LYS A 160 9.95 10.41 18.51
CA LYS A 160 9.63 10.08 19.91
C LYS A 160 9.04 11.24 20.72
N GLN A 161 9.39 12.48 20.40
CA GLN A 161 8.80 13.66 21.05
C GLN A 161 7.32 13.77 20.72
N GLN A 162 6.98 13.67 19.44
CA GLN A 162 5.59 13.73 18.97
C GLN A 162 4.74 12.58 19.54
N VAL A 163 5.34 11.39 19.71
CA VAL A 163 4.64 10.26 20.37
C VAL A 163 4.40 10.56 21.85
N ALA A 164 5.39 11.12 22.56
CA ALA A 164 5.26 11.48 23.97
C ALA A 164 4.19 12.57 24.18
N ASP A 165 4.12 13.55 23.27
CA ASP A 165 3.12 14.62 23.29
C ASP A 165 1.70 14.03 23.09
N LEU A 166 1.50 13.12 22.12
CA LEU A 166 0.22 12.44 21.90
C LEU A 166 -0.21 11.62 23.13
N PHE A 167 0.73 10.88 23.75
CA PHE A 167 0.38 10.11 24.94
C PHE A 167 0.03 11.00 26.13
N ALA A 168 0.70 12.16 26.29
CA ALA A 168 0.37 13.11 27.33
C ALA A 168 -1.01 13.74 27.15
N GLU A 169 -1.45 13.90 25.90
CA GLU A 169 -2.77 14.45 25.57
C GLU A 169 -3.89 13.42 25.72
N HIS A 170 -3.66 12.16 25.28
CA HIS A 170 -4.73 11.18 25.10
C HIS A 170 -4.71 10.02 26.10
N VAL A 171 -3.59 9.76 26.82
CA VAL A 171 -3.51 8.63 27.74
C VAL A 171 -3.65 9.11 29.20
N PRO A 172 -4.74 8.80 29.88
CA PRO A 172 -4.97 9.26 31.25
C PRO A 172 -3.86 8.81 32.21
N GLY A 173 -3.34 9.77 32.98
CA GLY A 173 -2.31 9.51 34.00
C GLY A 173 -0.88 9.34 33.45
N PHE A 174 -0.66 9.45 32.15
CA PHE A 174 0.67 9.42 31.58
C PHE A 174 1.43 10.70 31.94
N LYS A 175 2.66 10.52 32.42
CA LYS A 175 3.60 11.63 32.69
C LYS A 175 4.56 11.73 31.51
N HIS A 176 4.58 12.90 30.87
CA HIS A 176 5.42 13.15 29.70
C HIS A 176 6.88 12.73 29.93
N THR A 177 7.38 11.85 29.06
CA THR A 177 8.75 11.35 29.06
C THR A 177 9.19 11.01 27.64
N LEU A 178 10.51 11.06 27.41
CA LEU A 178 11.14 10.62 26.14
C LEU A 178 11.83 9.25 26.28
N ASP A 179 11.64 8.61 27.44
CA ASP A 179 12.11 7.24 27.63
C ASP A 179 11.27 6.26 26.79
N VAL A 180 11.93 5.57 25.86
CA VAL A 180 11.27 4.71 24.87
C VAL A 180 10.59 3.52 25.55
N ASP A 181 11.23 2.93 26.57
CA ASP A 181 10.68 1.78 27.27
C ASP A 181 9.39 2.13 28.00
N THR A 182 9.37 3.31 28.66
CA THR A 182 8.15 3.84 29.31
C THR A 182 7.02 4.12 28.31
N LEU A 183 7.35 4.65 27.12
CA LEU A 183 6.36 4.88 26.07
C LEU A 183 5.75 3.55 25.59
N ILE A 184 6.59 2.54 25.34
CA ILE A 184 6.14 1.20 24.91
C ILE A 184 5.29 0.56 26.00
N GLU A 185 5.71 0.59 27.26
CA GLU A 185 4.98 0.02 28.39
C GLU A 185 3.62 0.70 28.57
N THR A 186 3.54 2.02 28.41
CA THR A 186 2.29 2.79 28.49
C THR A 186 1.30 2.30 27.43
N GLY A 187 1.68 2.27 26.15
CA GLY A 187 0.82 1.79 25.07
C GLY A 187 0.41 0.32 25.28
N ARG A 188 1.34 -0.52 25.72
CA ARG A 188 1.07 -1.94 26.05
C ARG A 188 0.00 -2.08 27.13
N ASN A 189 0.07 -1.29 28.19
CA ASN A 189 -0.87 -1.36 29.30
C ASN A 189 -2.28 -0.91 28.87
N VAL A 190 -2.39 0.16 28.07
CA VAL A 190 -3.66 0.61 27.51
C VAL A 190 -4.28 -0.48 26.64
N LEU A 191 -3.51 -1.00 25.70
CA LEU A 191 -3.98 -2.05 24.77
C LEU A 191 -4.35 -3.34 25.48
N ARG A 192 -3.63 -3.71 26.54
CA ARG A 192 -3.95 -4.90 27.35
C ARG A 192 -5.36 -4.85 27.95
N GLU A 193 -5.74 -3.71 28.51
CA GLU A 193 -7.09 -3.53 29.07
C GLU A 193 -8.16 -3.54 27.99
N LYS A 194 -7.88 -2.93 26.85
CA LYS A 194 -8.77 -2.96 25.69
C LYS A 194 -8.98 -4.37 25.13
N PHE A 195 -7.92 -5.19 25.03
CA PHE A 195 -8.07 -6.60 24.64
C PHE A 195 -8.96 -7.41 25.60
N ARG A 196 -8.89 -7.13 26.92
CA ARG A 196 -9.72 -7.81 27.92
C ARG A 196 -11.20 -7.47 27.84
N SER A 197 -11.49 -6.25 27.41
CA SER A 197 -12.87 -5.73 27.34
C SER A 197 -13.47 -5.76 25.94
N ALA A 198 -12.70 -6.15 24.93
CA ALA A 198 -13.17 -6.16 23.56
C ALA A 198 -14.21 -7.24 23.28
N ASP A 199 -15.30 -6.85 22.67
CA ASP A 199 -16.37 -7.74 22.23
C ASP A 199 -15.95 -8.50 20.96
N ILE A 200 -15.29 -7.78 20.04
CA ILE A 200 -14.99 -8.23 18.69
C ILE A 200 -13.49 -8.06 18.41
N GLY A 201 -12.91 -9.06 17.76
CA GLY A 201 -11.58 -8.97 17.18
C GLY A 201 -11.65 -8.84 15.66
N VAL A 202 -10.91 -7.90 15.10
CA VAL A 202 -10.82 -7.69 13.66
C VAL A 202 -9.40 -7.94 13.19
N SER A 203 -9.23 -8.68 12.09
CA SER A 203 -7.91 -8.88 11.47
C SER A 203 -7.95 -8.76 9.95
N GLY A 204 -6.78 -8.48 9.36
CA GLY A 204 -6.54 -8.74 7.95
C GLY A 204 -6.13 -10.19 7.70
N VAL A 205 -5.96 -10.54 6.43
CA VAL A 205 -5.43 -11.83 5.99
C VAL A 205 -4.28 -11.58 5.00
N ASN A 206 -3.11 -12.14 5.28
CA ASN A 206 -1.99 -12.07 4.35
C ASN A 206 -2.13 -13.07 3.20
N PHE A 207 -2.54 -14.32 3.53
CA PHE A 207 -2.79 -15.40 2.58
C PHE A 207 -4.01 -16.20 3.03
N ALA A 208 -4.98 -16.39 2.13
CA ALA A 208 -6.14 -17.26 2.33
C ALA A 208 -5.93 -18.54 1.51
N VAL A 209 -5.78 -19.68 2.18
CA VAL A 209 -5.40 -20.96 1.56
C VAL A 209 -6.66 -21.70 1.08
N ALA A 210 -6.86 -21.80 -0.23
CA ALA A 210 -8.03 -22.41 -0.80
C ALA A 210 -8.12 -23.92 -0.46
N GLU A 211 -6.99 -24.63 -0.49
CA GLU A 211 -6.89 -26.08 -0.21
C GLU A 211 -7.47 -26.44 1.17
N THR A 212 -7.26 -25.61 2.18
CA THR A 212 -7.58 -25.94 3.58
C THR A 212 -8.61 -25.03 4.24
N GLY A 213 -9.02 -23.93 3.60
CA GLY A 213 -9.86 -22.91 4.23
C GLY A 213 -9.15 -22.19 5.39
N THR A 214 -7.81 -22.07 5.34
CA THR A 214 -6.99 -21.49 6.40
C THR A 214 -6.64 -20.04 6.09
N LEU A 215 -6.83 -19.15 7.07
CA LEU A 215 -6.47 -17.75 6.99
C LEU A 215 -5.12 -17.53 7.69
N CYS A 216 -4.13 -17.02 6.94
CA CYS A 216 -2.78 -16.79 7.45
C CYS A 216 -2.55 -15.32 7.74
N LEU A 217 -2.04 -15.02 8.95
CA LEU A 217 -1.72 -13.69 9.43
C LEU A 217 -0.25 -13.60 9.85
N VAL A 218 0.46 -12.60 9.34
CA VAL A 218 1.89 -12.33 9.60
C VAL A 218 1.99 -11.08 10.46
N GLU A 219 2.68 -11.17 11.59
CA GLU A 219 2.86 -10.06 12.51
C GLU A 219 4.15 -10.15 13.34
N ASN A 220 4.55 -9.07 14.00
CA ASN A 220 5.74 -9.02 14.87
C ASN A 220 5.43 -8.70 16.34
N GLU A 221 4.27 -8.15 16.67
CA GLU A 221 3.95 -7.62 18.00
C GLU A 221 3.08 -8.55 18.85
N GLY A 222 2.39 -9.51 18.22
CA GLY A 222 1.44 -10.39 18.89
C GLY A 222 0.02 -9.78 19.04
N ASN A 223 -0.19 -8.55 18.58
CA ASN A 223 -1.47 -7.86 18.60
C ASN A 223 -2.52 -8.51 17.70
N GLY A 224 -2.15 -8.94 16.50
CA GLY A 224 -3.02 -9.67 15.59
C GLY A 224 -3.44 -11.02 16.19
N ARG A 225 -2.51 -11.75 16.83
CA ARG A 225 -2.82 -12.96 17.60
C ARG A 225 -3.84 -12.67 18.69
N MET A 226 -3.68 -11.58 19.44
CA MET A 226 -4.64 -11.20 20.48
C MET A 226 -6.02 -10.89 19.91
N CYS A 227 -6.12 -10.21 18.76
CA CYS A 227 -7.39 -9.95 18.07
C CYS A 227 -8.10 -11.25 17.62
N THR A 228 -7.34 -12.28 17.30
CA THR A 228 -7.88 -13.55 16.77
C THR A 228 -8.09 -14.61 17.84
N THR A 229 -7.78 -14.35 19.11
CA THR A 229 -7.83 -15.35 20.21
C THR A 229 -8.66 -14.91 21.41
N VAL A 230 -8.60 -13.63 21.80
CA VAL A 230 -9.23 -13.16 23.05
C VAL A 230 -10.73 -12.88 22.89
N PRO A 231 -11.19 -12.11 21.87
CA PRO A 231 -12.61 -11.84 21.67
C PRO A 231 -13.39 -13.10 21.29
N GLU A 232 -14.66 -13.13 21.69
CA GLU A 232 -15.57 -14.26 21.39
C GLU A 232 -15.96 -14.33 19.91
N VAL A 233 -15.86 -13.22 19.17
CA VAL A 233 -16.14 -13.12 17.73
C VAL A 233 -14.94 -12.54 17.02
N HIS A 234 -14.53 -13.19 15.94
CA HIS A 234 -13.44 -12.72 15.07
C HIS A 234 -13.96 -12.43 13.66
N ILE A 235 -13.69 -11.23 13.14
CA ILE A 235 -14.00 -10.84 11.76
C ILE A 235 -12.70 -10.63 11.01
N ALA A 236 -12.40 -11.50 10.05
CA ALA A 236 -11.28 -11.37 9.14
C ALA A 236 -11.74 -10.68 7.85
N VAL A 237 -10.97 -9.69 7.34
CA VAL A 237 -11.26 -9.03 6.07
C VAL A 237 -10.08 -9.15 5.11
N THR A 238 -10.38 -9.47 3.86
CA THR A 238 -9.33 -9.61 2.82
C THR A 238 -9.85 -9.27 1.43
N GLY A 239 -8.95 -8.77 0.58
CA GLY A 239 -9.24 -8.68 -0.85
C GLY A 239 -9.21 -10.06 -1.51
N ILE A 240 -10.08 -10.26 -2.48
CA ILE A 240 -10.20 -11.55 -3.22
C ILE A 240 -8.87 -12.01 -3.83
N GLU A 241 -7.95 -11.11 -4.11
CA GLU A 241 -6.64 -11.43 -4.66
C GLU A 241 -5.68 -12.12 -3.68
N LYS A 242 -6.02 -12.20 -2.39
CA LYS A 242 -5.13 -12.79 -1.37
C LYS A 242 -5.20 -14.31 -1.31
N VAL A 243 -6.03 -14.92 -2.13
CA VAL A 243 -6.14 -16.39 -2.19
C VAL A 243 -4.86 -17.00 -2.76
N VAL A 244 -4.42 -18.09 -2.13
CA VAL A 244 -3.37 -19.00 -2.59
C VAL A 244 -3.93 -20.41 -2.72
N GLU A 245 -3.39 -21.20 -3.66
CA GLU A 245 -3.94 -22.52 -3.99
C GLU A 245 -3.67 -23.53 -2.87
N PHE A 246 -2.39 -23.69 -2.51
CA PHE A 246 -1.93 -24.70 -1.58
C PHE A 246 -1.32 -24.10 -0.31
N LEU A 247 -1.39 -24.85 0.78
CA LEU A 247 -0.67 -24.48 2.01
C LEU A 247 0.85 -24.42 1.76
N ALA A 248 1.37 -25.27 0.89
CA ALA A 248 2.79 -25.28 0.50
C ALA A 248 3.24 -24.01 -0.27
N ASP A 249 2.32 -23.19 -0.76
CA ASP A 249 2.61 -21.91 -1.41
C ASP A 249 2.95 -20.81 -0.40
N VAL A 250 2.51 -20.97 0.85
CA VAL A 250 2.64 -19.93 1.88
C VAL A 250 4.11 -19.71 2.29
N PRO A 251 4.94 -20.70 2.60
CA PRO A 251 6.33 -20.47 3.02
C PRO A 251 7.17 -19.67 2.01
N PRO A 252 7.13 -19.93 0.69
CA PRO A 252 7.84 -19.11 -0.29
C PRO A 252 7.37 -17.67 -0.34
N LEU A 253 6.05 -17.43 -0.32
CA LEU A 253 5.48 -16.09 -0.32
C LEU A 253 5.79 -15.34 0.99
N PHE A 254 5.73 -16.03 2.10
CA PHE A 254 6.10 -15.52 3.41
C PHE A 254 7.57 -15.11 3.47
N SER A 255 8.49 -15.94 2.99
CA SER A 255 9.93 -15.61 2.90
C SER A 255 10.17 -14.37 2.03
N ALA A 256 9.50 -14.29 0.88
CA ALA A 256 9.54 -13.12 0.00
C ALA A 256 9.00 -11.86 0.69
N LEU A 257 7.92 -11.99 1.49
CA LEU A 257 7.28 -10.90 2.22
C LEU A 257 8.21 -10.31 3.28
N THR A 258 8.68 -11.11 4.24
CA THR A 258 9.43 -10.62 5.41
C THR A 258 10.79 -10.06 5.04
N ARG A 259 11.54 -10.74 4.17
CA ARG A 259 12.83 -10.26 3.66
C ARG A 259 12.71 -8.96 2.88
N SER A 260 11.66 -8.81 2.07
CA SER A 260 11.44 -7.59 1.28
C SER A 260 10.92 -6.42 2.09
N ALA A 261 10.12 -6.68 3.14
CA ALA A 261 9.47 -5.66 3.95
C ALA A 261 10.45 -4.97 4.90
N THR A 262 11.09 -5.76 5.75
CA THR A 262 11.89 -5.29 6.88
C THR A 262 13.28 -5.94 6.94
N GLY A 263 13.66 -6.75 5.97
CA GLY A 263 14.92 -7.48 5.95
C GLY A 263 14.99 -8.59 7.01
N GLN A 264 13.84 -9.14 7.42
CA GLN A 264 13.76 -10.23 8.38
C GLN A 264 13.69 -11.58 7.65
N SER A 265 14.47 -12.55 8.09
CA SER A 265 14.40 -13.91 7.54
C SER A 265 13.08 -14.61 7.90
N ILE A 266 12.55 -14.30 9.09
CA ILE A 266 11.27 -14.80 9.63
C ILE A 266 10.52 -13.66 10.33
N THR A 267 9.24 -13.88 10.62
CA THR A 267 8.44 -13.02 11.50
C THR A 267 8.47 -13.53 12.94
N THR A 268 8.02 -12.72 13.89
CA THR A 268 7.88 -13.14 15.28
C THR A 268 6.71 -14.12 15.45
N TYR A 269 5.56 -13.81 14.81
CA TYR A 269 4.36 -14.64 14.87
C TYR A 269 3.82 -14.89 13.46
N PHE A 270 3.47 -16.14 13.22
CA PHE A 270 2.73 -16.57 12.05
C PHE A 270 1.49 -17.33 12.52
N ASN A 271 0.32 -16.72 12.37
CA ASN A 271 -0.93 -17.29 12.85
C ASN A 271 -1.68 -17.93 11.70
N MET A 272 -2.26 -19.11 11.96
CA MET A 272 -3.08 -19.86 11.03
C MET A 272 -4.44 -20.11 11.69
N ILE A 273 -5.47 -19.48 11.15
CA ILE A 273 -6.84 -19.54 11.64
C ILE A 273 -7.62 -20.44 10.70
N SER A 274 -8.02 -21.64 11.16
CA SER A 274 -8.71 -22.63 10.31
C SER A 274 -10.16 -22.84 10.71
N SER A 275 -10.55 -22.48 11.95
CA SER A 275 -11.91 -22.70 12.43
C SER A 275 -12.19 -21.82 13.65
N PRO A 276 -13.46 -21.61 14.03
CA PRO A 276 -13.80 -21.19 15.37
C PRO A 276 -13.40 -22.25 16.39
N ARG A 277 -13.39 -21.89 17.67
CA ARG A 277 -13.12 -22.76 18.82
C ARG A 277 -14.02 -23.99 18.79
N LYS A 278 -13.49 -25.17 19.02
CA LYS A 278 -14.21 -26.44 19.01
C LYS A 278 -14.24 -27.07 20.39
N GLY A 279 -15.41 -27.61 20.75
CA GLY A 279 -15.59 -28.41 21.98
C GLY A 279 -15.05 -27.74 23.23
N ASP A 280 -14.09 -28.39 23.91
CA ASP A 280 -13.51 -27.96 25.18
C ASP A 280 -12.28 -27.08 25.04
N GLU A 281 -11.98 -26.56 23.84
CA GLU A 281 -10.87 -25.63 23.65
C GLU A 281 -11.06 -24.36 24.51
N LEU A 282 -9.99 -23.98 25.22
CA LEU A 282 -10.04 -22.86 26.16
C LEU A 282 -9.91 -21.49 25.47
N ASP A 283 -9.20 -21.44 24.35
CA ASP A 283 -8.86 -20.20 23.64
C ASP A 283 -9.54 -20.15 22.26
N GLY A 284 -9.65 -18.94 21.74
CA GLY A 284 -10.16 -18.67 20.40
C GLY A 284 -11.62 -18.23 20.39
N PRO A 285 -12.04 -17.60 19.30
CA PRO A 285 -13.40 -17.09 19.14
C PRO A 285 -14.40 -18.22 18.96
N LYS A 286 -15.62 -18.01 19.45
CA LYS A 286 -16.76 -18.92 19.20
C LYS A 286 -17.26 -18.83 17.77
N GLU A 287 -17.11 -17.66 17.17
CA GLU A 287 -17.53 -17.39 15.80
C GLU A 287 -16.41 -16.71 15.03
N VAL A 288 -16.19 -17.17 13.80
CA VAL A 288 -15.23 -16.59 12.86
C VAL A 288 -15.97 -16.22 11.58
N HIS A 289 -15.84 -14.98 11.18
CA HIS A 289 -16.37 -14.44 9.94
C HIS A 289 -15.23 -14.07 8.98
N LEU A 290 -15.40 -14.36 7.70
CA LEU A 290 -14.50 -13.95 6.63
C LEU A 290 -15.24 -13.04 5.65
N VAL A 291 -14.81 -11.80 5.54
CA VAL A 291 -15.31 -10.86 4.54
C VAL A 291 -14.36 -10.83 3.34
N LEU A 292 -14.83 -11.33 2.20
CA LEU A 292 -14.14 -11.30 0.91
C LEU A 292 -14.55 -10.03 0.15
N LEU A 293 -13.60 -9.12 -0.04
CA LEU A 293 -13.83 -7.81 -0.64
C LEU A 293 -13.35 -7.74 -2.08
N ASP A 294 -14.23 -7.37 -3.01
CA ASP A 294 -13.83 -7.04 -4.39
C ASP A 294 -13.28 -5.62 -4.52
N ASN A 295 -14.06 -4.63 -4.30
CA ASN A 295 -13.70 -3.20 -4.36
C ASN A 295 -12.83 -2.86 -5.58
N GLY A 296 -13.25 -3.28 -6.78
CA GLY A 296 -12.57 -3.03 -8.05
C GLY A 296 -11.45 -4.02 -8.43
N ARG A 297 -11.24 -5.09 -7.65
CA ARG A 297 -10.25 -6.11 -7.96
C ARG A 297 -10.65 -6.99 -9.15
N SER A 298 -11.93 -7.32 -9.28
CA SER A 298 -12.46 -8.02 -10.45
C SER A 298 -12.23 -7.22 -11.73
N GLN A 299 -12.38 -5.90 -11.68
CA GLN A 299 -12.08 -5.00 -12.78
C GLN A 299 -10.59 -5.05 -13.17
N ALA A 300 -9.68 -5.04 -12.20
CA ALA A 300 -8.25 -5.20 -12.45
C ALA A 300 -7.93 -6.60 -12.99
N PHE A 301 -8.64 -7.63 -12.51
CA PHE A 301 -8.48 -9.01 -12.92
C PHE A 301 -8.88 -9.25 -14.39
N MET A 302 -9.94 -8.61 -14.86
CA MET A 302 -10.43 -8.75 -16.24
C MET A 302 -9.47 -8.16 -17.29
N ASP A 303 -8.59 -7.27 -16.89
CA ASP A 303 -7.58 -6.65 -17.75
C ASP A 303 -6.26 -7.43 -17.64
N GLU A 304 -5.84 -8.10 -18.72
CA GLU A 304 -4.68 -8.98 -18.75
C GLU A 304 -3.39 -8.32 -18.24
N GLU A 305 -3.18 -7.05 -18.55
CA GLU A 305 -2.00 -6.29 -18.15
C GLU A 305 -2.13 -5.80 -16.70
N MET A 306 -3.28 -5.21 -16.34
CA MET A 306 -3.52 -4.67 -15.00
C MET A 306 -3.72 -5.76 -13.95
N ARG A 307 -4.11 -6.97 -14.34
CA ARG A 307 -4.16 -8.16 -13.45
C ARG A 307 -2.87 -8.35 -12.67
N LYS A 308 -1.72 -8.01 -13.25
CA LYS A 308 -0.41 -8.08 -12.59
C LYS A 308 -0.33 -7.22 -11.31
N THR A 309 -1.13 -6.18 -11.20
CA THR A 309 -1.25 -5.38 -9.95
C THR A 309 -1.72 -6.23 -8.78
N LEU A 310 -2.57 -7.21 -9.03
CA LEU A 310 -3.12 -8.12 -8.00
C LEU A 310 -2.12 -9.18 -7.50
N GLN A 311 -0.94 -9.31 -8.13
CA GLN A 311 0.14 -10.15 -7.60
C GLN A 311 0.69 -9.61 -6.27
N CYS A 312 0.43 -8.35 -5.94
CA CYS A 312 1.02 -7.64 -4.81
C CYS A 312 0.74 -8.33 -3.46
N ILE A 313 1.83 -8.67 -2.74
CA ILE A 313 1.80 -9.25 -1.39
C ILE A 313 1.89 -8.19 -0.29
N ARG A 314 1.83 -6.90 -0.61
CA ARG A 314 1.85 -5.76 0.32
C ARG A 314 3.14 -5.64 1.17
N CYS A 315 4.29 -6.04 0.64
CA CYS A 315 5.57 -5.99 1.37
C CYS A 315 6.17 -4.58 1.55
N GLY A 316 5.72 -3.56 0.82
CA GLY A 316 6.26 -2.19 0.95
C GLY A 316 7.62 -1.93 0.29
N ALA A 317 8.35 -2.94 -0.21
CA ALA A 317 9.70 -2.77 -0.77
C ALA A 317 9.80 -1.70 -1.87
N CYS A 318 8.79 -1.61 -2.74
CA CYS A 318 8.74 -0.59 -3.79
C CYS A 318 8.68 0.84 -3.24
N MET A 319 8.09 1.05 -2.06
CA MET A 319 8.06 2.35 -1.37
C MET A 319 9.44 2.69 -0.81
N ASN A 320 10.09 1.72 -0.15
CA ASN A 320 11.40 1.89 0.45
C ASN A 320 12.46 2.35 -0.57
N HIS A 321 12.31 1.94 -1.84
CA HIS A 321 13.24 2.26 -2.93
C HIS A 321 12.76 3.42 -3.84
N CYS A 322 11.59 4.01 -3.56
CA CYS A 322 11.05 5.06 -4.42
C CYS A 322 11.63 6.44 -4.06
N PRO A 323 12.35 7.11 -4.99
CA PRO A 323 12.92 8.43 -4.73
C PRO A 323 11.86 9.51 -4.52
N VAL A 324 10.64 9.33 -5.03
CA VAL A 324 9.53 10.26 -4.79
C VAL A 324 9.00 10.04 -3.37
N TYR A 325 8.66 8.80 -3.01
CA TYR A 325 8.12 8.46 -1.69
C TYR A 325 9.07 8.86 -0.56
N THR A 326 10.37 8.59 -0.69
CA THR A 326 11.39 8.96 0.31
C THR A 326 11.43 10.48 0.59
N ARG A 327 10.97 11.31 -0.36
CA ARG A 327 11.02 12.78 -0.23
C ARG A 327 9.76 13.41 0.29
N ILE A 328 8.59 12.79 0.06
CA ILE A 328 7.29 13.41 0.37
C ILE A 328 6.45 12.60 1.36
N GLY A 329 6.87 11.36 1.69
CA GLY A 329 6.13 10.48 2.59
C GLY A 329 4.84 9.94 1.99
N GLY A 330 4.07 9.22 2.82
CA GLY A 330 2.84 8.57 2.42
C GLY A 330 1.63 9.49 2.30
N HIS A 331 1.46 10.38 3.26
CA HIS A 331 0.29 11.27 3.34
C HIS A 331 0.11 12.16 2.09
N ALA A 332 1.22 12.53 1.44
CA ALA A 332 1.18 13.33 0.22
C ALA A 332 0.39 12.68 -0.93
N TYR A 333 0.24 11.34 -0.92
CA TYR A 333 -0.52 10.62 -1.95
C TYR A 333 -2.04 10.71 -1.75
N GLY A 334 -2.50 10.99 -0.52
CA GLY A 334 -3.92 11.06 -0.19
C GLY A 334 -4.67 9.75 -0.46
N THR A 335 -4.00 8.61 -0.33
CA THR A 335 -4.56 7.26 -0.52
C THR A 335 -4.01 6.30 0.51
N VAL A 336 -4.77 5.28 0.83
CA VAL A 336 -4.38 4.20 1.76
C VAL A 336 -3.12 3.47 1.29
N TYR A 337 -2.99 3.27 -0.01
CA TYR A 337 -1.80 2.69 -0.62
C TYR A 337 -0.91 3.79 -1.22
N PRO A 338 0.09 4.30 -0.50
CA PRO A 338 1.01 5.28 -1.06
C PRO A 338 2.11 4.64 -1.91
N GLY A 339 2.96 5.46 -2.50
CA GLY A 339 4.14 4.99 -3.24
C GLY A 339 3.82 4.28 -4.56
N PRO A 340 4.75 3.50 -5.11
CA PRO A 340 4.61 2.92 -6.45
C PRO A 340 3.43 1.97 -6.61
N ILE A 341 3.18 1.09 -5.63
CA ILE A 341 2.04 0.17 -5.72
C ILE A 341 0.70 0.92 -5.64
N GLY A 342 0.61 1.95 -4.80
CA GLY A 342 -0.61 2.75 -4.68
C GLY A 342 -0.99 3.44 -5.98
N LYS A 343 0.01 3.91 -6.74
CA LYS A 343 -0.20 4.58 -8.03
C LYS A 343 -0.82 3.68 -9.10
N ILE A 344 -0.70 2.36 -8.98
CA ILE A 344 -1.27 1.40 -9.93
C ILE A 344 -2.51 0.70 -9.39
N ILE A 345 -2.67 0.55 -8.06
CA ILE A 345 -3.86 -0.08 -7.50
C ILE A 345 -4.99 0.93 -7.22
N SER A 346 -4.69 2.12 -6.71
CA SER A 346 -5.71 3.12 -6.35
C SER A 346 -6.63 3.52 -7.52
N PRO A 347 -6.18 3.58 -8.79
CA PRO A 347 -7.08 3.80 -9.91
C PRO A 347 -8.16 2.74 -10.09
N HIS A 348 -7.95 1.51 -9.62
CA HIS A 348 -8.97 0.46 -9.63
C HIS A 348 -9.95 0.59 -8.48
N LEU A 349 -9.46 1.01 -7.30
CA LEU A 349 -10.25 1.12 -6.07
C LEU A 349 -11.10 2.40 -6.03
N MET A 350 -10.57 3.52 -6.56
CA MET A 350 -11.13 4.86 -6.40
C MET A 350 -11.51 5.52 -7.72
N GLY A 351 -11.24 4.86 -8.85
CA GLY A 351 -11.42 5.43 -10.19
C GLY A 351 -10.23 6.28 -10.66
N LEU A 352 -10.07 6.34 -11.98
CA LEU A 352 -8.96 7.04 -12.62
C LEU A 352 -9.12 8.56 -12.53
N GLU A 353 -10.35 9.06 -12.54
CA GLU A 353 -10.65 10.50 -12.43
C GLU A 353 -10.10 11.09 -11.12
N ALA A 354 -10.35 10.42 -9.99
CA ALA A 354 -9.89 10.87 -8.68
C ALA A 354 -8.35 10.73 -8.53
N THR A 355 -7.74 9.76 -9.21
CA THR A 355 -6.35 9.34 -8.98
C THR A 355 -5.39 9.66 -10.13
N GLN A 356 -5.81 10.39 -11.15
CA GLN A 356 -5.05 10.64 -12.39
C GLN A 356 -3.67 11.27 -12.19
N GLU A 357 -3.46 11.99 -11.09
CA GLU A 357 -2.17 12.61 -10.76
C GLU A 357 -1.15 11.61 -10.22
N LEU A 358 -1.61 10.54 -9.57
CA LEU A 358 -0.74 9.56 -8.90
C LEU A 358 0.22 8.83 -9.84
N PRO A 359 -0.18 8.33 -11.02
CA PRO A 359 0.76 7.72 -11.97
C PRO A 359 1.85 8.69 -12.44
N THR A 360 1.60 10.02 -12.40
CA THR A 360 2.60 11.03 -12.78
C THR A 360 3.64 11.29 -11.68
N ALA A 361 3.35 10.91 -10.44
CA ALA A 361 4.24 11.04 -9.29
C ALA A 361 5.39 10.00 -9.31
N SER A 362 6.03 9.83 -10.46
CA SER A 362 7.11 8.86 -10.67
C SER A 362 8.16 9.39 -11.64
N SER A 363 9.43 9.16 -11.30
CA SER A 363 10.57 9.42 -12.19
C SER A 363 10.80 8.34 -13.26
N LEU A 364 10.05 7.22 -13.19
CA LEU A 364 10.22 6.03 -14.03
C LEU A 364 11.65 5.44 -13.98
N CYS A 365 12.34 5.56 -12.83
CA CYS A 365 13.70 5.05 -12.65
C CYS A 365 13.82 3.52 -12.64
N GLY A 366 12.72 2.77 -12.57
CA GLY A 366 12.71 1.30 -12.59
C GLY A 366 12.81 0.63 -11.21
N ALA A 367 13.38 1.29 -10.21
CA ALA A 367 13.68 0.69 -8.90
C ALA A 367 12.52 -0.08 -8.25
N CYS A 368 11.29 0.38 -8.43
CA CYS A 368 10.11 -0.30 -7.86
C CYS A 368 9.80 -1.65 -8.54
N GLY A 369 10.08 -1.81 -9.82
CA GLY A 369 9.98 -3.10 -10.52
C GLY A 369 11.14 -4.03 -10.16
N GLU A 370 12.36 -3.48 -10.07
CA GLU A 370 13.56 -4.24 -9.72
C GLU A 370 13.48 -4.90 -8.36
N VAL A 371 12.95 -4.19 -7.34
CA VAL A 371 12.87 -4.73 -5.97
C VAL A 371 11.61 -5.54 -5.70
N CYS A 372 10.66 -5.59 -6.62
CA CYS A 372 9.38 -6.26 -6.40
C CYS A 372 9.58 -7.79 -6.26
N PRO A 373 9.25 -8.40 -5.10
CA PRO A 373 9.49 -9.83 -4.87
C PRO A 373 8.56 -10.74 -5.70
N VAL A 374 7.51 -10.18 -6.29
CA VAL A 374 6.57 -10.87 -7.19
C VAL A 374 6.59 -10.26 -8.60
N ARG A 375 7.65 -9.54 -8.95
CA ARG A 375 7.98 -9.01 -10.28
C ARG A 375 6.84 -8.27 -10.99
N ILE A 376 6.09 -7.44 -10.26
CA ILE A 376 5.09 -6.57 -10.89
C ILE A 376 5.80 -5.53 -11.76
N PRO A 377 5.44 -5.39 -13.05
CA PRO A 377 6.04 -4.42 -13.96
C PRO A 377 5.46 -3.03 -13.70
N ILE A 378 5.74 -2.46 -12.50
CA ILE A 378 5.15 -1.21 -12.04
C ILE A 378 5.42 -0.03 -13.00
N PRO A 379 6.65 0.16 -13.55
CA PRO A 379 6.91 1.26 -14.47
C PRO A 379 6.04 1.22 -15.74
N GLU A 380 5.84 0.04 -16.30
CA GLU A 380 5.02 -0.20 -17.50
C GLU A 380 3.54 0.11 -17.22
N LEU A 381 3.02 -0.39 -16.10
CA LEU A 381 1.65 -0.11 -15.67
C LEU A 381 1.42 1.38 -15.39
N LEU A 382 2.41 2.09 -14.82
CA LEU A 382 2.36 3.54 -14.65
C LEU A 382 2.28 4.27 -15.99
N GLN A 383 3.05 3.85 -17.00
CA GLN A 383 2.99 4.45 -18.33
C GLN A 383 1.63 4.23 -18.99
N ARG A 384 1.06 3.04 -18.83
CA ARG A 384 -0.28 2.74 -19.32
C ARG A 384 -1.33 3.63 -18.66
N LEU A 385 -1.34 3.75 -17.34
CA LEU A 385 -2.28 4.61 -16.61
C LEU A 385 -2.13 6.09 -16.98
N ARG A 386 -0.90 6.58 -17.18
CA ARG A 386 -0.65 7.94 -17.69
C ARG A 386 -1.29 8.17 -19.05
N ARG A 387 -1.23 7.18 -19.92
CA ARG A 387 -1.86 7.24 -21.24
C ARG A 387 -3.39 7.24 -21.12
N GLU A 388 -3.95 6.31 -20.34
CA GLU A 388 -5.40 6.22 -20.13
C GLU A 388 -5.98 7.49 -19.50
N ALA A 389 -5.29 8.09 -18.52
CA ALA A 389 -5.72 9.35 -17.90
C ALA A 389 -5.82 10.53 -18.89
N LYS A 390 -5.22 10.44 -20.07
CA LYS A 390 -5.17 11.49 -21.10
C LYS A 390 -5.87 11.10 -22.41
N GLN A 391 -6.42 9.91 -22.50
CA GLN A 391 -7.16 9.45 -23.68
C GLN A 391 -8.68 9.51 -23.43
N ASP A 392 -9.42 9.85 -24.49
CA ASP A 392 -10.86 9.67 -24.47
C ASP A 392 -11.20 8.17 -24.39
N PRO A 393 -12.32 7.80 -23.76
CA PRO A 393 -12.79 6.42 -23.74
C PRO A 393 -12.87 5.90 -25.17
N ARG A 394 -12.33 4.72 -25.43
CA ARG A 394 -12.47 4.09 -26.75
C ARG A 394 -13.93 3.69 -26.94
N PRO A 395 -14.57 4.02 -28.08
CA PRO A 395 -15.91 3.56 -28.35
C PRO A 395 -15.99 2.01 -28.23
N GLY A 396 -16.98 1.50 -27.51
CA GLY A 396 -17.21 0.07 -27.32
C GLY A 396 -16.32 -0.63 -26.31
N VAL A 397 -15.37 0.08 -25.65
CA VAL A 397 -14.60 -0.47 -24.54
C VAL A 397 -15.12 0.17 -23.25
N PRO A 398 -15.62 -0.61 -22.28
CA PRO A 398 -16.03 -0.07 -20.99
C PRO A 398 -14.88 0.72 -20.37
N ALA A 399 -15.17 1.93 -19.89
CA ALA A 399 -14.21 2.68 -19.09
C ALA A 399 -14.11 2.04 -17.70
N LEU A 400 -13.35 0.96 -17.61
CA LEU A 400 -13.29 0.12 -16.42
C LEU A 400 -12.84 0.88 -15.15
N ARG A 401 -12.08 1.95 -15.32
CA ARG A 401 -11.55 2.79 -14.21
C ARG A 401 -12.08 4.21 -14.20
N GLY A 402 -13.18 4.47 -14.90
CA GLY A 402 -13.69 5.81 -15.11
C GLY A 402 -12.94 6.58 -16.20
N GLN A 403 -13.31 7.85 -16.40
CA GLN A 403 -12.69 8.72 -17.38
C GLN A 403 -11.52 9.49 -16.76
N GLY A 404 -10.42 9.63 -17.49
CA GLY A 404 -9.38 10.58 -17.15
C GLY A 404 -9.78 12.01 -17.51
N ALA A 405 -9.04 13.00 -17.00
CA ALA A 405 -9.27 14.39 -17.39
C ALA A 405 -8.94 14.59 -18.87
N ALA A 406 -9.80 15.32 -19.56
CA ALA A 406 -9.53 15.74 -20.93
C ALA A 406 -8.22 16.54 -21.00
N LYS A 407 -7.45 16.37 -22.08
CA LYS A 407 -6.26 17.19 -22.33
C LYS A 407 -6.67 18.63 -22.53
N SER A 408 -5.95 19.57 -21.87
CA SER A 408 -6.07 20.97 -22.26
C SER A 408 -5.49 21.18 -23.66
N ASN A 409 -6.08 22.09 -24.45
CA ASN A 409 -5.55 22.42 -25.78
C ASN A 409 -4.10 22.88 -25.74
N THR A 410 -3.71 23.60 -24.69
CA THR A 410 -2.34 24.05 -24.47
C THR A 410 -1.40 22.88 -24.24
N GLU A 411 -1.78 21.90 -23.40
CA GLU A 411 -0.99 20.69 -23.17
C GLU A 411 -0.84 19.88 -24.47
N ALA A 412 -1.93 19.70 -25.20
CA ALA A 412 -1.91 19.00 -26.49
C ALA A 412 -0.97 19.68 -27.51
N PHE A 413 -0.98 21.01 -27.59
CA PHE A 413 -0.08 21.77 -28.45
C PHE A 413 1.40 21.59 -28.05
N ILE A 414 1.71 21.70 -26.75
CA ILE A 414 3.08 21.51 -26.24
C ILE A 414 3.61 20.13 -26.61
N TRP A 415 2.82 19.08 -26.37
CA TRP A 415 3.26 17.71 -26.66
C TRP A 415 3.37 17.41 -28.15
N ARG A 416 2.48 17.95 -28.99
CA ARG A 416 2.61 17.83 -30.45
C ARG A 416 3.86 18.53 -30.95
N SER A 417 4.15 19.74 -30.46
CA SER A 417 5.36 20.50 -30.83
C SER A 417 6.61 19.77 -30.38
N PHE A 418 6.66 19.26 -29.15
CA PHE A 418 7.76 18.45 -28.65
C PHE A 418 7.96 17.18 -29.47
N GLY A 419 6.88 16.47 -29.80
CA GLY A 419 6.92 15.28 -30.66
C GLY A 419 7.49 15.59 -32.05
N LEU A 420 7.09 16.70 -32.67
CA LEU A 420 7.62 17.14 -33.98
C LEU A 420 9.11 17.46 -33.89
N LEU A 421 9.53 18.21 -32.87
CA LEU A 421 10.92 18.61 -32.67
C LEU A 421 11.83 17.40 -32.42
N THR A 422 11.36 16.40 -31.70
CA THR A 422 12.15 15.21 -31.33
C THR A 422 12.13 14.11 -32.41
N SER A 423 11.07 14.01 -33.23
CA SER A 423 10.94 13.01 -34.29
C SER A 423 11.78 13.32 -35.57
N LYS A 424 12.12 14.58 -35.77
CA LYS A 424 12.91 15.00 -36.95
C LYS A 424 14.38 15.20 -36.57
N PRO A 425 15.34 14.41 -37.11
CA PRO A 425 16.76 14.51 -36.70
C PRO A 425 17.39 15.89 -36.86
N ALA A 426 16.98 16.63 -37.87
CA ALA A 426 17.48 17.99 -38.10
C ALA A 426 16.96 18.97 -37.03
N LEU A 427 15.64 18.92 -36.74
CA LEU A 427 15.02 19.76 -35.71
C LEU A 427 15.54 19.41 -34.31
N TYR A 428 15.71 18.13 -34.01
CA TYR A 428 16.29 17.68 -32.74
C TYR A 428 17.73 18.21 -32.56
N ARG A 429 18.55 18.14 -33.58
CA ARG A 429 19.93 18.69 -33.55
C ARG A 429 19.94 20.20 -33.33
N MET A 430 19.12 20.93 -34.05
CA MET A 430 18.97 22.37 -33.89
C MET A 430 18.48 22.72 -32.46
N MET A 431 17.43 22.06 -31.99
CA MET A 431 16.89 22.25 -30.63
C MET A 431 17.95 21.95 -29.55
N SER A 432 18.66 20.83 -29.67
CA SER A 432 19.70 20.43 -28.72
C SER A 432 20.84 21.44 -28.69
N TRP A 433 21.25 21.93 -29.84
CA TRP A 433 22.27 22.99 -29.96
C TRP A 433 21.80 24.30 -29.32
N CYS A 434 20.59 24.77 -29.63
CA CYS A 434 20.00 25.96 -29.01
C CYS A 434 19.95 25.86 -27.49
N VAL A 435 19.38 24.74 -26.96
CA VAL A 435 19.20 24.52 -25.51
C VAL A 435 20.55 24.51 -24.79
N THR A 436 21.59 23.93 -25.36
CA THR A 436 22.92 23.90 -24.73
C THR A 436 23.61 25.27 -24.78
N ARG A 437 23.50 26.03 -25.86
CA ARG A 437 24.13 27.36 -26.01
C ARG A 437 23.39 28.44 -25.20
N LEU A 438 22.06 28.36 -25.15
CA LEU A 438 21.21 29.33 -24.45
C LEU A 438 20.88 28.91 -23.01
N ARG A 439 21.60 27.91 -22.47
CA ARG A 439 21.34 27.36 -21.12
C ARG A 439 21.32 28.41 -20.00
N GLY A 440 22.12 29.49 -20.16
CA GLY A 440 22.18 30.59 -19.18
C GLY A 440 20.92 31.46 -19.15
N LEU A 441 20.11 31.42 -20.21
CA LEU A 441 18.85 32.16 -20.32
C LEU A 441 17.65 31.34 -19.87
N MET A 442 17.84 30.06 -19.50
CA MET A 442 16.74 29.23 -19.04
C MET A 442 16.21 29.72 -17.69
N PRO A 443 14.89 29.94 -17.58
CA PRO A 443 14.30 30.37 -16.31
C PRO A 443 14.41 29.25 -15.25
N SER A 444 14.62 29.65 -14.00
CA SER A 444 14.68 28.72 -12.88
C SER A 444 13.31 28.08 -12.53
N LYS A 445 12.23 28.71 -13.01
CA LYS A 445 10.85 28.22 -12.85
C LYS A 445 10.20 28.06 -14.22
N LEU A 446 9.69 26.87 -14.49
CA LEU A 446 9.02 26.49 -15.74
C LEU A 446 7.52 26.23 -15.48
N GLY A 447 6.85 27.20 -14.84
CA GLY A 447 5.43 27.13 -14.53
C GLY A 447 5.07 25.91 -13.63
N PRO A 448 3.94 25.28 -13.89
CA PRO A 448 3.48 24.12 -13.07
C PRO A 448 4.48 22.96 -13.03
N TRP A 449 5.31 22.80 -14.08
CA TRP A 449 6.25 21.69 -14.17
C TRP A 449 7.35 21.72 -13.10
N THR A 450 7.73 22.87 -12.61
CA THR A 450 8.77 23.04 -11.58
C THR A 450 8.22 23.36 -10.19
N ARG A 451 6.94 23.17 -9.94
CA ARG A 451 6.36 23.39 -8.59
C ARG A 451 6.94 22.42 -7.56
N CYS A 452 6.99 21.12 -7.89
CA CYS A 452 7.49 20.07 -7.01
C CYS A 452 8.81 19.44 -7.48
N ARG A 453 9.52 20.07 -8.41
CA ARG A 453 10.78 19.55 -8.97
C ARG A 453 11.73 20.66 -9.39
N THR A 454 13.03 20.35 -9.36
CA THR A 454 14.06 21.27 -9.83
C THR A 454 14.02 21.37 -11.35
N ALA A 455 14.16 22.57 -11.89
CA ALA A 455 14.32 22.78 -13.33
C ALA A 455 15.58 22.05 -13.84
N PRO A 456 15.51 21.37 -15.01
CA PRO A 456 16.68 20.74 -15.58
C PRO A 456 17.69 21.80 -16.00
N ARG A 457 18.96 21.52 -15.77
CA ARG A 457 20.07 22.35 -16.25
C ARG A 457 20.72 21.68 -17.46
N PRO A 458 20.56 22.20 -18.67
CA PRO A 458 21.18 21.63 -19.85
C PRO A 458 22.70 21.59 -19.71
N ALA A 459 23.32 20.54 -20.26
CA ALA A 459 24.75 20.44 -20.34
C ALA A 459 25.36 21.60 -21.21
N ALA A 460 26.65 21.86 -21.08
CA ALA A 460 27.33 22.90 -21.84
C ALA A 460 27.48 22.51 -23.32
N ARG A 461 27.45 21.21 -23.61
CA ARG A 461 27.66 20.63 -24.94
C ARG A 461 26.60 19.55 -25.21
N THR A 462 26.30 19.36 -26.49
CA THR A 462 25.40 18.29 -26.91
C THR A 462 26.06 16.91 -26.71
N LEU A 463 25.26 15.86 -26.54
CA LEU A 463 25.77 14.49 -26.47
C LEU A 463 26.65 14.14 -27.68
N ARG A 464 26.29 14.63 -28.89
CA ARG A 464 27.05 14.41 -30.12
C ARG A 464 28.43 15.03 -30.04
N GLU A 465 28.58 16.25 -29.54
CA GLU A 465 29.87 16.91 -29.34
C GLU A 465 30.74 16.13 -28.35
N LEU A 466 30.17 15.68 -27.24
CA LEU A 466 30.87 14.87 -26.25
C LEU A 466 31.33 13.51 -26.81
N MET A 467 30.47 12.84 -27.58
CA MET A 467 30.83 11.55 -28.22
C MET A 467 31.89 11.72 -29.29
N ALA A 468 31.89 12.82 -30.07
CA ALA A 468 32.91 13.10 -31.06
C ALA A 468 34.30 13.36 -30.44
N GLU A 469 34.36 13.91 -29.23
CA GLU A 469 35.63 14.07 -28.50
C GLU A 469 36.13 12.74 -27.91
N ARG A 470 35.21 11.88 -27.43
CA ARG A 470 35.58 10.56 -26.88
C ARG A 470 36.16 9.62 -27.96
N ASN A 471 35.76 9.80 -29.19
CA ASN A 471 36.22 8.98 -30.34
C ASN A 471 37.46 9.55 -31.04
N LYS A 472 38.02 10.65 -30.54
CA LYS A 472 39.34 11.19 -30.89
C LYS A 472 40.39 10.76 -29.90
#